data_962e110c8b316def032a70286963b393
#
_entry.id   962e110c8b316def032a70286963b393
#
_cell.length_a   1.000
_cell.length_b   1.000
_cell.length_c   1.000
_cell.angle_alpha   90.00
_cell.angle_beta   90.00
_cell.angle_gamma   90.00
#
_symmetry.space_group_name_H-M   'P 1'
#
loop_
_entity.id
_entity.type
_entity.pdbx_description
1 polymer ?
#
loop_
_entity_poly.entity_id
_entity_poly.type
_entity_poly.pdbx_seq_one_letter_code
_entity_poly.pdbx_strand_id
1 'polypeptide(L)'
;MTRDLTEGNPFSLILGFSIPVWFGFLFQQFYNIVDTAIVGKFLGKEALAAVGVTGSVNFLVIGFCMGVCNGFAIPIAQKFGAKDFSLMRKFVMSAAYLSVLFSVVLTVVTVVFCRPLLVLMRTPENILDGAAGYIGVIFAGIPVIFLYNLTAGIIRSLGDSKTPLYFLILASVLNIVLDVVFITVFSWGVVGAAVATVISQGISGLLCLFYMSRKFEVLKMSREDKKIHSQLFPVLCGQGVPMGLQYSITAIGSVILQASVNTLGSDAVASVTAGSKLGMFIVSPYDALGTTMSTWGGQNAGAGKYPRLKQGLLVSCAIGFIYSIFAFVMMVLFGNVLSRIFINADETLVLAQSHQFLVLNAAFYFPLALVNIVRFLIQGMGFSRFAILAGVFEMVARTLVGVVFVPIFGYSAACLASPAAWVFADCFLIPAFFWCYKKLEQTKLPV
;
A
#
# COMPACT_ATOMS: atom_id res chain seq x y z
N MET A 1 7.92 -0.53 22.77
CA MET A 1 9.08 -1.40 23.05
C MET A 1 9.63 -1.86 21.70
N THR A 2 10.93 -1.68 21.47
CA THR A 2 11.61 -2.24 20.29
C THR A 2 11.50 -3.76 20.33
N ARG A 3 11.11 -4.39 19.23
CA ARG A 3 11.08 -5.85 19.12
C ARG A 3 12.13 -6.28 18.09
N ASP A 4 13.14 -6.99 18.58
CA ASP A 4 14.18 -7.55 17.71
C ASP A 4 13.61 -8.79 17.00
N LEU A 5 13.46 -8.71 15.68
CA LEU A 5 12.99 -9.82 14.85
C LEU A 5 14.11 -10.79 14.47
N THR A 6 15.35 -10.50 14.88
CA THR A 6 16.50 -11.36 14.60
C THR A 6 16.65 -12.50 15.60
N GLU A 7 15.87 -12.51 16.69
CA GLU A 7 15.96 -13.51 17.77
C GLU A 7 14.56 -14.05 18.15
N GLY A 8 14.46 -15.32 18.49
CA GLY A 8 13.21 -15.97 18.87
C GLY A 8 12.54 -16.77 17.75
N ASN A 9 11.35 -17.29 18.03
CA ASN A 9 10.60 -18.14 17.09
C ASN A 9 10.03 -17.32 15.92
N PRO A 10 10.38 -17.63 14.65
CA PRO A 10 9.91 -16.90 13.47
C PRO A 10 8.38 -16.81 13.36
N PHE A 11 7.66 -17.88 13.65
CA PHE A 11 6.19 -17.91 13.56
C PHE A 11 5.54 -16.89 14.49
N SER A 12 5.92 -16.90 15.77
CA SER A 12 5.37 -15.96 16.77
C SER A 12 5.75 -14.51 16.47
N LEU A 13 6.97 -14.28 15.94
CA LEU A 13 7.44 -12.94 15.58
C LEU A 13 6.70 -12.40 14.38
N ILE A 14 6.60 -13.18 13.30
CA ILE A 14 5.93 -12.78 12.05
C ILE A 14 4.45 -12.56 12.29
N LEU A 15 3.76 -13.52 12.92
CA LEU A 15 2.33 -13.40 13.20
C LEU A 15 2.04 -12.23 14.16
N GLY A 16 2.82 -12.10 15.25
CA GLY A 16 2.64 -11.03 16.22
C GLY A 16 2.96 -9.63 15.67
N PHE A 17 3.75 -9.53 14.58
CA PHE A 17 4.00 -8.27 13.89
C PHE A 17 2.95 -8.00 12.80
N SER A 18 2.54 -9.03 12.04
CA SER A 18 1.60 -8.87 10.92
C SER A 18 0.17 -8.56 11.36
N ILE A 19 -0.30 -9.10 12.50
CA ILE A 19 -1.65 -8.85 12.98
C ILE A 19 -1.93 -7.35 13.20
N PRO A 20 -1.12 -6.57 13.95
CA PRO A 20 -1.34 -5.13 14.08
C PRO A 20 -1.26 -4.38 12.74
N VAL A 21 -0.38 -4.78 11.82
CA VAL A 21 -0.29 -4.18 10.48
C VAL A 21 -1.56 -4.45 9.69
N TRP A 22 -2.07 -5.68 9.74
CA TRP A 22 -3.35 -6.05 9.10
C TRP A 22 -4.52 -5.22 9.63
N PHE A 23 -4.66 -5.11 10.95
CA PHE A 23 -5.67 -4.23 11.52
C PHE A 23 -5.51 -2.77 11.05
N GLY A 24 -4.28 -2.29 10.88
CA GLY A 24 -4.02 -0.97 10.31
C GLY A 24 -4.61 -0.84 8.90
N PHE A 25 -4.38 -1.80 8.01
CA PHE A 25 -4.98 -1.79 6.67
C PHE A 25 -6.50 -1.90 6.71
N LEU A 26 -7.06 -2.74 7.59
CA LEU A 26 -8.52 -2.84 7.76
C LEU A 26 -9.14 -1.50 8.20
N PHE A 27 -8.57 -0.85 9.22
CA PHE A 27 -9.05 0.47 9.67
C PHE A 27 -8.92 1.52 8.57
N GLN A 28 -7.87 1.48 7.77
CA GLN A 28 -7.71 2.38 6.63
C GLN A 28 -8.80 2.16 5.57
N GLN A 29 -9.15 0.92 5.26
CA GLN A 29 -10.27 0.64 4.34
C GLN A 29 -11.61 1.06 4.92
N PHE A 30 -11.82 0.83 6.21
CA PHE A 30 -13.05 1.24 6.90
C PHE A 30 -13.25 2.76 6.82
N TYR A 31 -12.24 3.54 7.17
CA TYR A 31 -12.38 4.99 7.15
C TYR A 31 -12.60 5.53 5.72
N ASN A 32 -11.94 4.95 4.71
CA ASN A 32 -12.17 5.32 3.30
C ASN A 32 -13.64 5.11 2.87
N ILE A 33 -14.26 4.01 3.34
CA ILE A 33 -15.68 3.74 3.05
C ILE A 33 -16.57 4.74 3.79
N VAL A 34 -16.28 5.00 5.06
CA VAL A 34 -17.07 5.93 5.88
C VAL A 34 -16.99 7.35 5.32
N ASP A 35 -15.78 7.82 4.96
CA ASP A 35 -15.56 9.12 4.32
C ASP A 35 -16.38 9.25 3.02
N THR A 36 -16.29 8.24 2.13
CA THR A 36 -17.08 8.19 0.91
C THR A 36 -18.60 8.20 1.18
N ALA A 37 -19.04 7.46 2.20
CA ALA A 37 -20.46 7.43 2.59
C ALA A 37 -20.95 8.77 3.16
N ILE A 38 -20.12 9.47 3.96
CA ILE A 38 -20.41 10.81 4.48
C ILE A 38 -20.56 11.79 3.33
N VAL A 39 -19.58 11.83 2.40
CA VAL A 39 -19.65 12.69 1.20
C VAL A 39 -20.93 12.40 0.40
N GLY A 40 -21.22 11.13 0.10
CA GLY A 40 -22.41 10.77 -0.66
C GLY A 40 -23.73 11.13 0.03
N LYS A 41 -23.80 10.94 1.35
CA LYS A 41 -25.03 11.19 2.13
C LYS A 41 -25.33 12.68 2.31
N PHE A 42 -24.30 13.49 2.60
CA PHE A 42 -24.48 14.91 2.95
C PHE A 42 -24.33 15.85 1.75
N LEU A 43 -23.53 15.49 0.73
CA LEU A 43 -23.24 16.35 -0.41
C LEU A 43 -23.89 15.85 -1.72
N GLY A 44 -24.40 14.61 -1.75
CA GLY A 44 -25.13 14.06 -2.88
C GLY A 44 -24.25 13.46 -3.99
N LYS A 45 -24.90 13.13 -5.12
CA LYS A 45 -24.31 12.31 -6.19
C LYS A 45 -23.14 12.98 -6.91
N GLU A 46 -23.21 14.28 -7.16
CA GLU A 46 -22.15 15.02 -7.88
C GLU A 46 -20.86 15.08 -7.06
N ALA A 47 -20.98 15.34 -5.76
CA ALA A 47 -19.86 15.33 -4.84
C ALA A 47 -19.19 13.95 -4.74
N LEU A 48 -20.03 12.89 -4.67
CA LEU A 48 -19.53 11.51 -4.67
C LEU A 48 -18.80 11.17 -5.97
N ALA A 49 -19.34 11.59 -7.11
CA ALA A 49 -18.71 11.40 -8.41
C ALA A 49 -17.38 12.19 -8.52
N ALA A 50 -17.34 13.43 -8.00
CA ALA A 50 -16.13 14.24 -7.95
C ALA A 50 -15.00 13.56 -7.16
N VAL A 51 -15.29 13.00 -5.99
CA VAL A 51 -14.32 12.23 -5.21
C VAL A 51 -13.94 10.93 -5.95
N GLY A 52 -14.92 10.23 -6.50
CA GLY A 52 -14.71 8.95 -7.19
C GLY A 52 -13.75 9.04 -8.38
N VAL A 53 -13.88 10.07 -9.21
CA VAL A 53 -13.04 10.25 -10.42
C VAL A 53 -11.57 10.50 -10.06
N THR A 54 -11.27 11.03 -8.86
CA THR A 54 -9.91 11.31 -8.41
C THR A 54 -9.18 10.06 -7.93
N GLY A 55 -9.88 8.95 -7.69
CA GLY A 55 -9.35 7.75 -7.05
C GLY A 55 -8.09 7.18 -7.72
N SER A 56 -8.09 7.07 -9.05
CA SER A 56 -6.94 6.51 -9.79
C SER A 56 -5.71 7.42 -9.71
N VAL A 57 -5.90 8.73 -9.81
CA VAL A 57 -4.81 9.71 -9.71
C VAL A 57 -4.28 9.77 -8.29
N ASN A 58 -5.18 9.74 -7.31
CA ASN A 58 -4.83 9.66 -5.90
C ASN A 58 -3.96 8.42 -5.61
N PHE A 59 -4.39 7.24 -6.06
CA PHE A 59 -3.63 6.01 -5.87
C PHE A 59 -2.25 6.06 -6.54
N LEU A 60 -2.17 6.63 -7.76
CA LEU A 60 -0.90 6.80 -8.48
C LEU A 60 0.11 7.65 -7.66
N VAL A 61 -0.32 8.82 -7.18
CA VAL A 61 0.56 9.79 -6.50
C VAL A 61 0.82 9.39 -5.05
N ILE A 62 -0.22 9.12 -4.30
CA ILE A 62 -0.09 8.78 -2.88
C ILE A 62 0.55 7.40 -2.69
N GLY A 63 0.25 6.44 -3.57
CA GLY A 63 0.94 5.15 -3.61
C GLY A 63 2.44 5.31 -3.84
N PHE A 64 2.85 6.21 -4.75
CA PHE A 64 4.27 6.56 -4.92
C PHE A 64 4.89 7.11 -3.62
N CYS A 65 4.23 8.06 -2.96
CA CYS A 65 4.70 8.63 -1.69
C CYS A 65 4.87 7.55 -0.61
N MET A 66 3.88 6.67 -0.48
CA MET A 66 3.93 5.55 0.48
C MET A 66 5.07 4.58 0.16
N GLY A 67 5.26 4.25 -1.11
CA GLY A 67 6.35 3.39 -1.57
C GLY A 67 7.72 3.97 -1.27
N VAL A 68 7.93 5.28 -1.54
CA VAL A 68 9.18 5.97 -1.21
C VAL A 68 9.48 5.92 0.29
N CYS A 69 8.49 6.23 1.15
CA CYS A 69 8.65 6.17 2.60
C CYS A 69 8.97 4.75 3.11
N ASN A 70 8.28 3.74 2.58
CA ASN A 70 8.55 2.35 2.93
C ASN A 70 9.96 1.91 2.49
N GLY A 71 10.41 2.37 1.32
CA GLY A 71 11.76 2.10 0.84
C GLY A 71 12.85 2.78 1.68
N PHE A 72 12.61 4.00 2.17
CA PHE A 72 13.53 4.69 3.10
C PHE A 72 13.64 3.97 4.44
N ALA A 73 12.60 3.25 4.85
CA ALA A 73 12.60 2.47 6.09
C ALA A 73 13.51 1.21 6.02
N ILE A 74 13.83 0.71 4.83
CA ILE A 74 14.62 -0.52 4.65
C ILE A 74 16.06 -0.39 5.19
N PRO A 75 16.88 0.60 4.77
CA PRO A 75 18.22 0.77 5.33
C PRO A 75 18.20 0.99 6.84
N ILE A 76 17.16 1.64 7.38
CA ILE A 76 16.99 1.85 8.81
C ILE A 76 16.78 0.50 9.52
N ALA A 77 15.92 -0.38 8.98
CA ALA A 77 15.70 -1.72 9.52
C ALA A 77 16.99 -2.58 9.45
N GLN A 78 17.76 -2.46 8.36
CA GLN A 78 19.03 -3.16 8.20
C GLN A 78 20.05 -2.71 9.26
N LYS A 79 20.21 -1.40 9.47
CA LYS A 79 21.15 -0.88 10.49
C LYS A 79 20.69 -1.16 11.91
N PHE A 80 19.38 -1.18 12.15
CA PHE A 80 18.84 -1.66 13.42
C PHE A 80 19.18 -3.13 13.68
N GLY A 81 18.99 -4.01 12.69
CA GLY A 81 19.36 -5.42 12.79
C GLY A 81 20.86 -5.64 12.98
N ALA A 82 21.70 -4.84 12.32
CA ALA A 82 23.16 -4.83 12.50
C ALA A 82 23.61 -4.27 13.86
N LYS A 83 22.70 -3.71 14.67
CA LYS A 83 23.01 -2.98 15.90
C LYS A 83 23.91 -1.75 15.71
N ASP A 84 24.04 -1.25 14.48
CA ASP A 84 24.75 -0.02 14.15
C ASP A 84 23.80 1.20 14.29
N PHE A 85 23.55 1.57 15.54
CA PHE A 85 22.62 2.65 15.86
C PHE A 85 23.15 4.03 15.43
N SER A 86 24.49 4.20 15.30
CA SER A 86 25.05 5.47 14.83
C SER A 86 24.70 5.71 13.36
N LEU A 87 24.98 4.75 12.50
CA LEU A 87 24.64 4.86 11.08
C LEU A 87 23.14 4.83 10.84
N MET A 88 22.37 4.06 11.64
CA MET A 88 20.90 4.07 11.63
C MET A 88 20.34 5.49 11.83
N ARG A 89 20.83 6.24 12.83
CA ARG A 89 20.38 7.64 13.08
C ARG A 89 20.69 8.54 11.90
N LYS A 90 21.86 8.40 11.28
CA LYS A 90 22.21 9.15 10.07
C LYS A 90 21.26 8.83 8.90
N PHE A 91 20.88 7.56 8.73
CA PHE A 91 19.86 7.17 7.74
C PHE A 91 18.49 7.80 8.07
N VAL A 92 18.06 7.80 9.33
CA VAL A 92 16.80 8.43 9.75
C VAL A 92 16.77 9.91 9.40
N MET A 93 17.85 10.67 9.71
CA MET A 93 17.92 12.09 9.37
C MET A 93 18.00 12.32 7.87
N SER A 94 18.80 11.53 7.15
CA SER A 94 18.88 11.62 5.69
C SER A 94 17.54 11.31 5.01
N ALA A 95 16.79 10.33 5.52
CA ALA A 95 15.44 10.02 5.06
C ALA A 95 14.46 11.18 5.34
N ALA A 96 14.58 11.84 6.49
CA ALA A 96 13.77 13.02 6.80
C ALA A 96 14.05 14.18 5.82
N TYR A 97 15.32 14.50 5.54
CA TYR A 97 15.68 15.53 4.56
C TYR A 97 15.18 15.21 3.15
N LEU A 98 15.38 13.97 2.69
CA LEU A 98 14.87 13.54 1.39
C LEU A 98 13.34 13.57 1.35
N SER A 99 12.66 13.18 2.43
CA SER A 99 11.20 13.23 2.49
C SER A 99 10.66 14.66 2.39
N VAL A 100 11.33 15.63 3.00
CA VAL A 100 10.99 17.06 2.83
C VAL A 100 11.19 17.46 1.37
N LEU A 101 12.32 17.12 0.75
CA LEU A 101 12.58 17.44 -0.64
C LEU A 101 11.54 16.82 -1.58
N PHE A 102 11.30 15.49 -1.46
CA PHE A 102 10.31 14.79 -2.28
C PHE A 102 8.90 15.36 -2.06
N SER A 103 8.52 15.63 -0.82
CA SER A 103 7.19 16.15 -0.51
C SER A 103 6.97 17.54 -1.13
N VAL A 104 7.94 18.44 -1.06
CA VAL A 104 7.85 19.78 -1.67
C VAL A 104 7.75 19.67 -3.19
N VAL A 105 8.65 18.90 -3.83
CA VAL A 105 8.64 18.73 -5.29
C VAL A 105 7.33 18.12 -5.76
N LEU A 106 6.89 17.03 -5.13
CA LEU A 106 5.65 16.37 -5.50
C LEU A 106 4.43 17.26 -5.27
N THR A 107 4.36 17.97 -4.14
CA THR A 107 3.27 18.93 -3.88
C THR A 107 3.19 19.97 -4.98
N VAL A 108 4.29 20.65 -5.31
CA VAL A 108 4.30 21.67 -6.35
C VAL A 108 3.85 21.10 -7.68
N VAL A 109 4.46 19.99 -8.12
CA VAL A 109 4.12 19.36 -9.40
C VAL A 109 2.66 18.93 -9.44
N THR A 110 2.19 18.22 -8.42
CA THR A 110 0.84 17.64 -8.45
C THR A 110 -0.26 18.69 -8.27
N VAL A 111 -0.05 19.72 -7.44
CA VAL A 111 -1.04 20.81 -7.27
C VAL A 111 -1.15 21.64 -8.56
N VAL A 112 -0.01 21.96 -9.21
CA VAL A 112 -0.03 22.72 -10.47
C VAL A 112 -0.70 21.94 -11.59
N PHE A 113 -0.45 20.65 -11.67
CA PHE A 113 -0.96 19.80 -12.76
C PHE A 113 -2.27 19.07 -12.44
N CYS A 114 -2.85 19.19 -11.24
CA CYS A 114 -4.05 18.45 -10.86
C CYS A 114 -5.25 18.73 -11.79
N ARG A 115 -5.57 20.00 -12.07
CA ARG A 115 -6.68 20.38 -12.95
C ARG A 115 -6.43 20.00 -14.42
N PRO A 116 -5.27 20.31 -15.04
CA PRO A 116 -4.91 19.81 -16.36
C PRO A 116 -5.02 18.29 -16.51
N LEU A 117 -4.62 17.55 -15.49
CA LEU A 117 -4.69 16.10 -15.50
C LEU A 117 -6.14 15.58 -15.49
N LEU A 118 -7.03 16.17 -14.68
CA LEU A 118 -8.45 15.83 -14.68
C LEU A 118 -9.14 16.16 -16.00
N VAL A 119 -8.77 17.27 -16.64
CA VAL A 119 -9.26 17.62 -18.00
C VAL A 119 -8.77 16.59 -19.02
N LEU A 120 -7.50 16.19 -18.96
CA LEU A 120 -6.94 15.14 -19.83
C LEU A 120 -7.68 13.80 -19.67
N MET A 121 -8.12 13.50 -18.43
CA MET A 121 -8.94 12.32 -18.12
C MET A 121 -10.40 12.45 -18.58
N ARG A 122 -10.77 13.55 -19.22
CA ARG A 122 -12.15 13.84 -19.67
C ARG A 122 -13.17 13.85 -18.54
N THR A 123 -12.78 14.39 -17.37
CA THR A 123 -13.70 14.58 -16.26
C THR A 123 -14.85 15.51 -16.68
N PRO A 124 -16.14 15.16 -16.45
CA PRO A 124 -17.27 16.01 -16.79
C PRO A 124 -17.18 17.39 -16.11
N GLU A 125 -17.57 18.44 -16.82
CA GLU A 125 -17.45 19.84 -16.37
C GLU A 125 -18.19 20.11 -15.06
N ASN A 126 -19.36 19.49 -14.88
CA ASN A 126 -20.20 19.66 -13.68
C ASN A 126 -19.55 19.17 -12.38
N ILE A 127 -18.57 18.28 -12.44
CA ILE A 127 -17.85 17.74 -11.26
C ILE A 127 -16.37 18.14 -11.24
N LEU A 128 -15.85 18.76 -12.30
CA LEU A 128 -14.43 19.08 -12.47
C LEU A 128 -13.89 19.97 -11.34
N ASP A 129 -14.62 21.02 -10.99
CA ASP A 129 -14.19 21.96 -9.94
C ASP A 129 -14.18 21.32 -8.56
N GLY A 130 -15.19 20.49 -8.25
CA GLY A 130 -15.24 19.71 -7.03
C GLY A 130 -14.09 18.69 -6.94
N ALA A 131 -13.84 17.97 -8.03
CA ALA A 131 -12.75 17.00 -8.13
C ALA A 131 -11.37 17.68 -7.99
N ALA A 132 -11.15 18.80 -8.69
CA ALA A 132 -9.90 19.57 -8.60
C ALA A 132 -9.68 20.17 -7.21
N GLY A 133 -10.72 20.68 -6.56
CA GLY A 133 -10.67 21.16 -5.19
C GLY A 133 -10.32 20.07 -4.20
N TYR A 134 -10.99 18.90 -4.28
CA TYR A 134 -10.72 17.76 -3.42
C TYR A 134 -9.29 17.25 -3.56
N ILE A 135 -8.89 16.86 -4.78
CA ILE A 135 -7.57 16.27 -5.01
C ILE A 135 -6.45 17.29 -4.80
N GLY A 136 -6.69 18.57 -5.11
CA GLY A 136 -5.74 19.66 -4.87
C GLY A 136 -5.37 19.81 -3.40
N VAL A 137 -6.34 19.70 -2.50
CA VAL A 137 -6.10 19.72 -1.04
C VAL A 137 -5.35 18.47 -0.59
N ILE A 138 -5.72 17.28 -1.08
CA ILE A 138 -4.97 16.03 -0.79
C ILE A 138 -3.51 16.18 -1.23
N PHE A 139 -3.25 16.72 -2.42
CA PHE A 139 -1.90 16.92 -2.93
C PHE A 139 -1.14 18.02 -2.17
N ALA A 140 -1.80 19.10 -1.74
CA ALA A 140 -1.21 20.06 -0.81
C ALA A 140 -0.82 19.41 0.53
N GLY A 141 -1.53 18.35 0.93
CA GLY A 141 -1.26 17.53 2.11
C GLY A 141 -0.12 16.50 1.97
N ILE A 142 0.53 16.37 0.81
CA ILE A 142 1.63 15.41 0.60
C ILE A 142 2.73 15.49 1.66
N PRO A 143 3.17 16.69 2.15
CA PRO A 143 4.15 16.75 3.24
C PRO A 143 3.70 16.04 4.51
N VAL A 144 2.43 16.12 4.81
CA VAL A 144 1.80 15.45 5.97
C VAL A 144 1.75 13.95 5.77
N ILE A 145 1.43 13.50 4.54
CA ILE A 145 1.43 12.09 4.16
C ILE A 145 2.84 11.49 4.29
N PHE A 146 3.88 12.22 3.84
CA PHE A 146 5.27 11.82 4.05
C PHE A 146 5.62 11.73 5.53
N LEU A 147 5.22 12.72 6.34
CA LEU A 147 5.48 12.74 7.78
C LEU A 147 4.93 11.49 8.46
N TYR A 148 3.64 11.16 8.23
CA TYR A 148 3.02 9.97 8.82
C TYR A 148 3.68 8.68 8.32
N ASN A 149 3.80 8.50 7.00
CA ASN A 149 4.31 7.24 6.44
C ASN A 149 5.77 6.99 6.79
N LEU A 150 6.62 8.04 6.78
CA LEU A 150 8.02 7.91 7.18
C LEU A 150 8.15 7.55 8.66
N THR A 151 7.49 8.29 9.55
CA THR A 151 7.59 8.05 11.00
C THR A 151 7.01 6.68 11.37
N ALA A 152 5.87 6.30 10.81
CA ALA A 152 5.28 4.96 10.97
C ALA A 152 6.21 3.87 10.41
N GLY A 153 6.85 4.10 9.26
CA GLY A 153 7.85 3.21 8.66
C GLY A 153 9.07 3.02 9.55
N ILE A 154 9.62 4.09 10.12
CA ILE A 154 10.74 4.04 11.07
C ILE A 154 10.35 3.24 12.32
N ILE A 155 9.20 3.53 12.91
CA ILE A 155 8.70 2.81 14.10
C ILE A 155 8.58 1.31 13.82
N ARG A 156 8.02 0.94 12.65
CA ARG A 156 7.94 -0.47 12.20
C ARG A 156 9.33 -1.08 11.99
N SER A 157 10.29 -0.33 11.44
CA SER A 157 11.67 -0.80 11.24
C SER A 157 12.37 -1.18 12.54
N LEU A 158 11.97 -0.54 13.65
CA LEU A 158 12.44 -0.86 15.01
C LEU A 158 11.64 -1.99 15.69
N GLY A 159 10.74 -2.65 14.94
CA GLY A 159 9.95 -3.80 15.39
C GLY A 159 8.65 -3.47 16.11
N ASP A 160 8.22 -2.21 16.15
CA ASP A 160 6.94 -1.81 16.75
C ASP A 160 5.88 -1.61 15.66
N SER A 161 5.01 -2.60 15.49
CA SER A 161 3.86 -2.52 14.56
C SER A 161 2.57 -2.02 15.22
N LYS A 162 2.52 -1.96 16.57
CA LYS A 162 1.31 -1.59 17.31
C LYS A 162 1.10 -0.09 17.40
N THR A 163 2.16 0.64 17.65
CA THR A 163 2.08 2.10 17.85
C THR A 163 1.53 2.84 16.63
N PRO A 164 1.99 2.58 15.38
CA PRO A 164 1.39 3.19 14.21
C PRO A 164 -0.09 2.85 14.05
N LEU A 165 -0.53 1.63 14.42
CA LEU A 165 -1.94 1.24 14.41
C LEU A 165 -2.77 2.11 15.36
N TYR A 166 -2.33 2.32 16.60
CA TYR A 166 -3.09 3.13 17.56
C TYR A 166 -3.28 4.58 17.08
N PHE A 167 -2.23 5.16 16.51
CA PHE A 167 -2.33 6.52 15.96
C PHE A 167 -3.18 6.57 14.69
N LEU A 168 -3.19 5.51 13.88
CA LEU A 168 -4.07 5.41 12.73
C LEU A 168 -5.55 5.30 13.15
N ILE A 169 -5.86 4.49 14.16
CA ILE A 169 -7.22 4.40 14.72
C ILE A 169 -7.68 5.78 15.22
N LEU A 170 -6.83 6.47 15.98
CA LEU A 170 -7.13 7.82 16.45
C LEU A 170 -7.39 8.79 15.28
N ALA A 171 -6.53 8.76 14.26
CA ALA A 171 -6.68 9.57 13.06
C ALA A 171 -7.99 9.25 12.31
N SER A 172 -8.36 7.97 12.22
CA SER A 172 -9.60 7.56 11.55
C SER A 172 -10.85 8.08 12.27
N VAL A 173 -10.88 7.97 13.60
CA VAL A 173 -11.98 8.53 14.41
C VAL A 173 -12.04 10.06 14.27
N LEU A 174 -10.90 10.73 14.35
CA LEU A 174 -10.82 12.18 14.19
C LEU A 174 -11.25 12.62 12.78
N ASN A 175 -10.85 11.89 11.74
CA ASN A 175 -11.26 12.17 10.36
C ASN A 175 -12.79 12.13 10.23
N ILE A 176 -13.44 11.08 10.71
CA ILE A 176 -14.91 10.95 10.66
C ILE A 176 -15.61 12.16 11.36
N VAL A 177 -15.09 12.56 12.53
CA VAL A 177 -15.65 13.71 13.25
C VAL A 177 -15.44 15.00 12.47
N LEU A 178 -14.24 15.22 11.94
CA LEU A 178 -13.92 16.41 11.17
C LEU A 178 -14.67 16.47 9.84
N ASP A 179 -14.89 15.34 9.16
CA ASP A 179 -15.71 15.27 7.94
C ASP A 179 -17.12 15.78 8.21
N VAL A 180 -17.75 15.25 9.24
CA VAL A 180 -19.09 15.72 9.62
C VAL A 180 -19.10 17.22 9.94
N VAL A 181 -18.15 17.70 10.73
CA VAL A 181 -18.08 19.12 11.12
C VAL A 181 -17.82 20.01 9.91
N PHE A 182 -16.83 19.70 9.07
CA PHE A 182 -16.47 20.55 7.94
C PHE A 182 -17.51 20.54 6.83
N ILE A 183 -18.20 19.43 6.65
CA ILE A 183 -19.27 19.31 5.65
C ILE A 183 -20.57 19.95 6.15
N THR A 184 -21.01 19.67 7.41
CA THR A 184 -22.34 20.06 7.87
C THR A 184 -22.35 21.40 8.58
N VAL A 185 -21.33 21.73 9.39
CA VAL A 185 -21.28 22.99 10.17
C VAL A 185 -20.63 24.11 9.36
N PHE A 186 -19.46 23.83 8.74
CA PHE A 186 -18.74 24.83 7.96
C PHE A 186 -19.15 24.90 6.49
N SER A 187 -19.91 23.90 6.00
CA SER A 187 -20.39 23.86 4.61
C SER A 187 -19.27 23.93 3.55
N TRP A 188 -18.09 23.33 3.84
CA TRP A 188 -16.94 23.36 2.93
C TRP A 188 -17.04 22.33 1.77
N GLY A 189 -18.16 21.61 1.69
CA GLY A 189 -18.37 20.62 0.62
C GLY A 189 -17.30 19.53 0.56
N VAL A 190 -16.96 19.07 -0.63
CA VAL A 190 -15.95 18.01 -0.83
C VAL A 190 -14.54 18.41 -0.38
N VAL A 191 -14.24 19.71 -0.42
CA VAL A 191 -12.96 20.24 0.06
C VAL A 191 -12.82 20.04 1.57
N GLY A 192 -13.94 20.11 2.32
CA GLY A 192 -13.98 19.81 3.76
C GLY A 192 -13.52 18.40 4.09
N ALA A 193 -13.97 17.40 3.35
CA ALA A 193 -13.52 16.02 3.51
C ALA A 193 -12.00 15.86 3.25
N ALA A 194 -11.49 16.50 2.19
CA ALA A 194 -10.05 16.48 1.92
C ALA A 194 -9.24 17.12 3.04
N VAL A 195 -9.69 18.27 3.57
CA VAL A 195 -9.04 18.98 4.70
C VAL A 195 -9.08 18.11 5.96
N ALA A 196 -10.20 17.48 6.28
CA ALA A 196 -10.33 16.56 7.41
C ALA A 196 -9.32 15.40 7.32
N THR A 197 -9.16 14.80 6.14
CA THR A 197 -8.18 13.75 5.88
C THR A 197 -6.76 14.23 6.12
N VAL A 198 -6.38 15.40 5.59
CA VAL A 198 -5.03 15.96 5.76
C VAL A 198 -4.75 16.29 7.22
N ILE A 199 -5.68 16.94 7.94
CA ILE A 199 -5.51 17.27 9.36
C ILE A 199 -5.37 16.01 10.21
N SER A 200 -6.22 15.00 10.00
CA SER A 200 -6.20 13.76 10.77
C SER A 200 -4.90 12.99 10.58
N GLN A 201 -4.41 12.89 9.34
CA GLN A 201 -3.11 12.30 9.05
C GLN A 201 -1.96 13.12 9.64
N GLY A 202 -2.06 14.47 9.64
CA GLY A 202 -1.08 15.35 10.25
C GLY A 202 -0.94 15.13 11.75
N ILE A 203 -2.05 15.04 12.45
CA ILE A 203 -2.06 14.74 13.88
C ILE A 203 -1.44 13.37 14.15
N SER A 204 -1.81 12.35 13.36
CA SER A 204 -1.21 11.02 13.49
C SER A 204 0.31 11.03 13.24
N GLY A 205 0.77 11.74 12.21
CA GLY A 205 2.19 11.90 11.90
C GLY A 205 2.97 12.61 13.01
N LEU A 206 2.42 13.66 13.56
CA LEU A 206 3.00 14.38 14.69
C LEU A 206 3.04 13.53 15.96
N LEU A 207 2.00 12.76 16.24
CA LEU A 207 1.98 11.83 17.36
C LEU A 207 3.02 10.70 17.19
N CYS A 208 3.15 10.15 15.98
CA CYS A 208 4.22 9.19 15.66
C CYS A 208 5.61 9.80 15.91
N LEU A 209 5.84 11.03 15.43
CA LEU A 209 7.10 11.74 15.61
C LEU A 209 7.39 12.01 17.10
N PHE A 210 6.40 12.50 17.85
CA PHE A 210 6.52 12.75 19.27
C PHE A 210 6.82 11.45 20.04
N TYR A 211 6.07 10.38 19.78
CA TYR A 211 6.29 9.07 20.38
C TYR A 211 7.69 8.56 20.08
N MET A 212 8.09 8.62 18.80
CA MET A 212 9.40 8.18 18.34
C MET A 212 10.52 8.92 19.08
N SER A 213 10.42 10.23 19.23
CA SER A 213 11.44 11.06 19.88
C SER A 213 11.55 10.81 21.40
N ARG A 214 10.47 10.37 22.04
CA ARG A 214 10.42 10.17 23.51
C ARG A 214 10.70 8.75 23.95
N LYS A 215 10.25 7.75 23.17
CA LYS A 215 10.26 6.34 23.59
C LYS A 215 11.46 5.55 23.09
N PHE A 216 12.04 5.91 21.94
CA PHE A 216 13.15 5.16 21.36
C PHE A 216 14.50 5.81 21.70
N GLU A 217 15.13 5.33 22.77
CA GLU A 217 16.47 5.82 23.16
C GLU A 217 17.51 5.70 22.06
N VAL A 218 17.42 4.64 21.24
CA VAL A 218 18.31 4.39 20.10
C VAL A 218 18.21 5.48 19.02
N LEU A 219 17.15 6.28 19.02
CA LEU A 219 16.92 7.41 18.11
C LEU A 219 17.30 8.77 18.73
N LYS A 220 17.91 8.82 19.91
CA LYS A 220 18.44 10.08 20.46
C LYS A 220 19.54 10.61 19.54
N MET A 221 19.24 11.68 18.82
CA MET A 221 20.11 12.27 17.80
C MET A 221 21.20 13.13 18.43
N SER A 222 22.46 12.85 18.07
CA SER A 222 23.61 13.74 18.34
C SER A 222 23.64 14.91 17.35
N ARG A 223 24.51 15.91 17.62
CA ARG A 223 24.72 17.00 16.63
C ARG A 223 25.30 16.50 15.32
N GLU A 224 26.12 15.47 15.37
CA GLU A 224 26.73 14.83 14.19
C GLU A 224 25.68 14.11 13.34
N ASP A 225 24.73 13.38 13.97
CA ASP A 225 23.67 12.66 13.28
C ASP A 225 22.74 13.61 12.48
N LYS A 226 22.64 14.87 12.92
CA LYS A 226 21.81 15.89 12.27
C LYS A 226 22.46 16.58 11.07
N LYS A 227 23.73 16.33 10.78
CA LYS A 227 24.37 16.84 9.57
C LYS A 227 23.80 16.18 8.32
N ILE A 228 23.93 16.87 7.19
CA ILE A 228 23.54 16.30 5.89
C ILE A 228 24.60 15.30 5.46
N HIS A 229 24.21 14.03 5.38
CA HIS A 229 25.07 12.93 4.92
C HIS A 229 24.68 12.56 3.48
N SER A 230 25.09 13.39 2.51
CA SER A 230 24.69 13.22 1.10
C SER A 230 25.11 11.87 0.50
N GLN A 231 26.15 11.24 1.02
CA GLN A 231 26.58 9.90 0.61
C GLN A 231 25.53 8.79 0.88
N LEU A 232 24.58 9.05 1.79
CA LEU A 232 23.48 8.10 2.09
C LEU A 232 22.27 8.28 1.17
N PHE A 233 22.16 9.42 0.47
CA PHE A 233 21.04 9.71 -0.42
C PHE A 233 20.89 8.72 -1.57
N PRO A 234 21.95 8.30 -2.28
CA PRO A 234 21.82 7.29 -3.33
C PRO A 234 21.31 5.94 -2.82
N VAL A 235 21.67 5.55 -1.58
CA VAL A 235 21.19 4.31 -0.96
C VAL A 235 19.69 4.42 -0.68
N LEU A 236 19.24 5.51 -0.06
CA LEU A 236 17.83 5.75 0.23
C LEU A 236 16.99 5.85 -1.05
N CYS A 237 17.43 6.66 -2.02
CA CYS A 237 16.75 6.78 -3.31
C CYS A 237 16.73 5.45 -4.08
N GLY A 238 17.81 4.66 -4.00
CA GLY A 238 17.90 3.34 -4.61
C GLY A 238 16.94 2.31 -4.03
N GLN A 239 16.42 2.53 -2.82
CA GLN A 239 15.34 1.73 -2.21
C GLN A 239 13.97 2.40 -2.40
N GLY A 240 13.85 3.69 -2.10
CA GLY A 240 12.58 4.41 -2.08
C GLY A 240 11.96 4.59 -3.47
N VAL A 241 12.71 5.11 -4.43
CA VAL A 241 12.17 5.39 -5.78
C VAL A 241 11.66 4.12 -6.47
N PRO A 242 12.40 2.98 -6.47
CA PRO A 242 11.87 1.73 -7.02
C PRO A 242 10.56 1.28 -6.36
N MET A 243 10.44 1.40 -5.05
CA MET A 243 9.21 1.03 -4.35
C MET A 243 8.06 1.98 -4.69
N GLY A 244 8.31 3.27 -4.80
CA GLY A 244 7.31 4.24 -5.27
C GLY A 244 6.83 3.92 -6.68
N LEU A 245 7.75 3.71 -7.63
CA LEU A 245 7.43 3.37 -9.02
C LEU A 245 6.66 2.05 -9.13
N GLN A 246 6.92 1.06 -8.29
CA GLN A 246 6.16 -0.18 -8.24
C GLN A 246 4.67 0.08 -8.04
N TYR A 247 4.28 0.93 -7.06
CA TYR A 247 2.88 1.28 -6.82
C TYR A 247 2.26 1.98 -8.05
N SER A 248 3.00 2.89 -8.66
CA SER A 248 2.54 3.59 -9.87
C SER A 248 2.35 2.64 -11.06
N ILE A 249 3.26 1.70 -11.28
CA ILE A 249 3.16 0.69 -12.35
C ILE A 249 1.95 -0.23 -12.12
N THR A 250 1.72 -0.64 -10.88
CA THR A 250 0.56 -1.46 -10.51
C THR A 250 -0.75 -0.69 -10.76
N ALA A 251 -0.78 0.62 -10.46
CA ALA A 251 -1.92 1.50 -10.76
C ALA A 251 -2.22 1.56 -12.26
N ILE A 252 -1.19 1.74 -13.09
CA ILE A 252 -1.33 1.76 -14.56
C ILE A 252 -1.91 0.43 -15.07
N GLY A 253 -1.39 -0.70 -14.59
CA GLY A 253 -1.91 -2.02 -14.95
C GLY A 253 -3.39 -2.22 -14.60
N SER A 254 -3.82 -1.67 -13.46
CA SER A 254 -5.23 -1.70 -13.06
C SER A 254 -6.13 -0.82 -13.93
N VAL A 255 -5.65 0.34 -14.37
CA VAL A 255 -6.38 1.22 -15.31
C VAL A 255 -6.56 0.55 -16.67
N ILE A 256 -5.53 -0.11 -17.20
CA ILE A 256 -5.61 -0.84 -18.47
C ILE A 256 -6.64 -1.97 -18.37
N LEU A 257 -6.63 -2.73 -17.28
CA LEU A 257 -7.63 -3.78 -17.05
C LEU A 257 -9.04 -3.21 -16.95
N GLN A 258 -9.22 -2.10 -16.21
CA GLN A 258 -10.53 -1.44 -16.10
C GLN A 258 -11.04 -0.99 -17.47
N ALA A 259 -10.17 -0.43 -18.33
CA ALA A 259 -10.54 -0.06 -19.69
C ALA A 259 -11.04 -1.27 -20.51
N SER A 260 -10.41 -2.44 -20.35
CA SER A 260 -10.85 -3.68 -21.01
C SER A 260 -12.18 -4.20 -20.44
N VAL A 261 -12.38 -4.12 -19.12
CA VAL A 261 -13.66 -4.49 -18.49
C VAL A 261 -14.81 -3.59 -18.97
N ASN A 262 -14.53 -2.29 -19.18
CA ASN A 262 -15.53 -1.34 -19.66
C ASN A 262 -16.10 -1.71 -21.03
N THR A 263 -15.35 -2.43 -21.88
CA THR A 263 -15.85 -2.90 -23.18
C THR A 263 -16.88 -4.03 -23.07
N LEU A 264 -16.99 -4.67 -21.91
CA LEU A 264 -17.93 -5.77 -21.65
C LEU A 264 -19.32 -5.31 -21.20
N GLY A 265 -19.51 -4.00 -21.00
CA GLY A 265 -20.79 -3.42 -20.62
C GLY A 265 -20.92 -3.13 -19.12
N SER A 266 -22.03 -2.48 -18.77
CA SER A 266 -22.31 -1.96 -17.40
C SER A 266 -22.34 -3.04 -16.33
N ASP A 267 -22.93 -4.18 -16.65
CA ASP A 267 -23.10 -5.28 -15.68
C ASP A 267 -21.75 -5.90 -15.28
N ALA A 268 -20.84 -6.08 -16.26
CA ALA A 268 -19.48 -6.52 -16.01
C ALA A 268 -18.70 -5.52 -15.16
N VAL A 269 -18.84 -4.23 -15.45
CA VAL A 269 -18.20 -3.14 -14.67
C VAL A 269 -18.71 -3.12 -13.24
N ALA A 270 -20.02 -3.21 -13.04
CA ALA A 270 -20.65 -3.25 -11.72
C ALA A 270 -20.17 -4.47 -10.91
N SER A 271 -20.14 -5.64 -11.55
CA SER A 271 -19.72 -6.91 -10.95
C SER A 271 -18.25 -6.89 -10.50
N VAL A 272 -17.34 -6.43 -11.38
CA VAL A 272 -15.90 -6.31 -11.05
C VAL A 272 -15.68 -5.27 -9.98
N THR A 273 -16.41 -4.15 -10.02
CA THR A 273 -16.28 -3.08 -9.01
C THR A 273 -16.70 -3.57 -7.62
N ALA A 274 -17.86 -4.22 -7.52
CA ALA A 274 -18.32 -4.77 -6.25
C ALA A 274 -17.39 -5.87 -5.72
N GLY A 275 -16.99 -6.80 -6.60
CA GLY A 275 -16.04 -7.86 -6.26
C GLY A 275 -14.68 -7.31 -5.82
N SER A 276 -14.16 -6.27 -6.48
CA SER A 276 -12.89 -5.63 -6.10
C SER A 276 -12.97 -4.93 -4.74
N LYS A 277 -14.06 -4.26 -4.41
CA LYS A 277 -14.27 -3.64 -3.08
C LYS A 277 -14.26 -4.69 -1.96
N LEU A 278 -14.94 -5.81 -2.17
CA LEU A 278 -14.87 -6.95 -1.23
C LEU A 278 -13.47 -7.55 -1.17
N GLY A 279 -12.84 -7.71 -2.33
CA GLY A 279 -11.48 -8.24 -2.46
C GLY A 279 -10.46 -7.46 -1.64
N MET A 280 -10.55 -6.12 -1.56
CA MET A 280 -9.63 -5.29 -0.77
C MET A 280 -9.54 -5.71 0.70
N PHE A 281 -10.64 -6.08 1.33
CA PHE A 281 -10.65 -6.56 2.71
C PHE A 281 -9.96 -7.91 2.85
N ILE A 282 -10.21 -8.81 1.90
CA ILE A 282 -9.70 -10.18 1.92
C ILE A 282 -8.23 -10.25 1.54
N VAL A 283 -7.77 -9.33 0.71
CA VAL A 283 -6.36 -9.23 0.29
C VAL A 283 -5.47 -8.55 1.35
N SER A 284 -6.03 -7.71 2.21
CA SER A 284 -5.28 -6.93 3.19
C SER A 284 -4.34 -7.73 4.12
N PRO A 285 -4.59 -9.01 4.52
CA PRO A 285 -3.63 -9.80 5.26
C PRO A 285 -2.35 -10.12 4.48
N TYR A 286 -2.43 -10.27 3.15
CA TYR A 286 -1.24 -10.50 2.32
C TYR A 286 -0.35 -9.26 2.27
N ASP A 287 -0.94 -8.05 2.22
CA ASP A 287 -0.20 -6.79 2.27
C ASP A 287 0.48 -6.61 3.64
N ALA A 288 -0.19 -7.04 4.70
CA ALA A 288 0.38 -7.06 6.05
C ALA A 288 1.54 -8.04 6.19
N LEU A 289 1.42 -9.25 5.62
CA LEU A 289 2.52 -10.21 5.55
C LEU A 289 3.68 -9.66 4.73
N GLY A 290 3.41 -9.03 3.59
CA GLY A 290 4.42 -8.35 2.78
C GLY A 290 5.18 -7.30 3.58
N THR A 291 4.47 -6.36 4.20
CA THR A 291 5.08 -5.31 5.05
C THR A 291 5.93 -5.91 6.17
N THR A 292 5.43 -6.98 6.79
CA THR A 292 6.16 -7.74 7.83
C THR A 292 7.45 -8.33 7.27
N MET A 293 7.39 -8.91 6.07
CA MET A 293 8.56 -9.52 5.43
C MET A 293 9.60 -8.50 4.98
N SER A 294 9.21 -7.27 4.67
CA SER A 294 10.15 -6.18 4.44
C SER A 294 10.96 -5.86 5.70
N THR A 295 10.30 -5.72 6.85
CA THR A 295 10.98 -5.47 8.13
C THR A 295 11.81 -6.68 8.59
N TRP A 296 11.25 -7.89 8.48
CA TRP A 296 11.95 -9.14 8.76
C TRP A 296 13.22 -9.29 7.92
N GLY A 297 13.09 -9.07 6.61
CA GLY A 297 14.18 -9.12 5.65
C GLY A 297 15.27 -8.12 5.99
N GLY A 298 14.88 -6.86 6.27
CA GLY A 298 15.79 -5.78 6.63
C GLY A 298 16.58 -6.08 7.89
N GLN A 299 15.91 -6.42 8.99
CA GLN A 299 16.59 -6.70 10.25
C GLN A 299 17.51 -7.95 10.17
N ASN A 300 17.04 -9.06 9.58
CA ASN A 300 17.83 -10.28 9.51
C ASN A 300 18.97 -10.20 8.49
N ALA A 301 18.80 -9.51 7.35
CA ALA A 301 19.88 -9.23 6.41
C ALA A 301 20.96 -8.34 7.05
N GLY A 302 20.54 -7.27 7.74
CA GLY A 302 21.45 -6.39 8.46
C GLY A 302 22.22 -7.08 9.58
N ALA A 303 21.57 -8.01 10.28
CA ALA A 303 22.20 -8.84 11.33
C ALA A 303 23.12 -9.96 10.78
N GLY A 304 23.19 -10.14 9.45
CA GLY A 304 23.93 -11.27 8.84
C GLY A 304 23.30 -12.65 9.11
N LYS A 305 22.06 -12.69 9.62
CA LYS A 305 21.35 -13.93 9.97
C LYS A 305 20.59 -14.51 8.76
N TYR A 306 21.32 -14.78 7.67
CA TYR A 306 20.74 -15.20 6.38
C TYR A 306 19.84 -16.47 6.46
N PRO A 307 20.16 -17.52 7.25
CA PRO A 307 19.26 -18.67 7.37
C PRO A 307 17.84 -18.29 7.83
N ARG A 308 17.70 -17.21 8.65
CA ARG A 308 16.41 -16.73 9.12
C ARG A 308 15.56 -16.12 8.00
N LEU A 309 16.18 -15.64 6.91
CA LEU A 309 15.44 -15.16 5.73
C LEU A 309 14.62 -16.30 5.10
N LYS A 310 15.23 -17.48 4.94
CA LYS A 310 14.53 -18.68 4.45
C LYS A 310 13.47 -19.18 5.44
N GLN A 311 13.78 -19.19 6.73
CA GLN A 311 12.82 -19.57 7.76
C GLN A 311 11.59 -18.64 7.75
N GLY A 312 11.81 -17.32 7.68
CA GLY A 312 10.74 -16.34 7.58
C GLY A 312 9.91 -16.50 6.30
N LEU A 313 10.56 -16.76 5.17
CA LEU A 313 9.88 -17.05 3.91
C LEU A 313 8.94 -18.26 4.06
N LEU A 314 9.45 -19.39 4.55
CA LEU A 314 8.66 -20.63 4.70
C LEU A 314 7.48 -20.44 5.65
N VAL A 315 7.72 -19.79 6.79
CA VAL A 315 6.66 -19.50 7.78
C VAL A 315 5.59 -18.60 7.19
N SER A 316 5.98 -17.52 6.50
CA SER A 316 5.02 -16.59 5.89
C SER A 316 4.25 -17.25 4.75
N CYS A 317 4.89 -18.10 3.93
CA CYS A 317 4.23 -18.88 2.91
C CYS A 317 3.22 -19.87 3.51
N ALA A 318 3.55 -20.51 4.63
CA ALA A 318 2.60 -21.42 5.31
C ALA A 318 1.39 -20.65 5.86
N ILE A 319 1.60 -19.48 6.50
CA ILE A 319 0.52 -18.61 6.96
C ILE A 319 -0.34 -18.15 5.78
N GLY A 320 0.30 -17.67 4.70
CA GLY A 320 -0.37 -17.21 3.49
C GLY A 320 -1.17 -18.32 2.82
N PHE A 321 -0.65 -19.55 2.76
CA PHE A 321 -1.33 -20.71 2.20
C PHE A 321 -2.59 -21.09 3.01
N ILE A 322 -2.46 -21.19 4.33
CA ILE A 322 -3.59 -21.52 5.21
C ILE A 322 -4.69 -20.44 5.08
N TYR A 323 -4.29 -19.18 5.06
CA TYR A 323 -5.25 -18.08 4.87
C TYR A 323 -5.88 -18.10 3.48
N SER A 324 -5.14 -18.47 2.42
CA SER A 324 -5.68 -18.58 1.06
C SER A 324 -6.75 -19.67 0.94
N ILE A 325 -6.55 -20.81 1.60
CA ILE A 325 -7.59 -21.84 1.68
C ILE A 325 -8.83 -21.32 2.39
N PHE A 326 -8.66 -20.68 3.54
CA PHE A 326 -9.77 -20.06 4.29
C PHE A 326 -10.52 -19.04 3.42
N ALA A 327 -9.80 -18.11 2.78
CA ALA A 327 -10.39 -17.09 1.93
C ALA A 327 -11.12 -17.69 0.71
N PHE A 328 -10.56 -18.73 0.08
CA PHE A 328 -11.22 -19.43 -1.02
C PHE A 328 -12.54 -20.07 -0.58
N VAL A 329 -12.52 -20.81 0.52
CA VAL A 329 -13.74 -21.43 1.08
C VAL A 329 -14.78 -20.38 1.43
N MET A 330 -14.36 -19.27 2.05
CA MET A 330 -15.25 -18.15 2.37
C MET A 330 -15.88 -17.53 1.11
N MET A 331 -15.11 -17.36 0.02
CA MET A 331 -15.64 -16.79 -1.22
C MET A 331 -16.60 -17.76 -1.93
N VAL A 332 -16.31 -19.05 -1.93
CA VAL A 332 -17.18 -20.07 -2.51
C VAL A 332 -18.53 -20.13 -1.76
N LEU A 333 -18.49 -20.16 -0.42
CA LEU A 333 -19.70 -20.33 0.39
C LEU A 333 -20.50 -19.04 0.57
N PHE A 334 -19.82 -17.91 0.78
CA PHE A 334 -20.46 -16.65 1.19
C PHE A 334 -20.30 -15.52 0.15
N GLY A 335 -19.60 -15.72 -0.96
CA GLY A 335 -19.35 -14.67 -1.95
C GLY A 335 -20.62 -14.02 -2.49
N ASN A 336 -21.69 -14.79 -2.74
CA ASN A 336 -22.99 -14.25 -3.15
C ASN A 336 -23.64 -13.39 -2.06
N VAL A 337 -23.58 -13.83 -0.80
CA VAL A 337 -24.16 -13.09 0.33
C VAL A 337 -23.40 -11.78 0.55
N LEU A 338 -22.08 -11.83 0.48
CA LEU A 338 -21.22 -10.65 0.61
C LEU A 338 -21.42 -9.66 -0.54
N SER A 339 -21.63 -10.14 -1.76
CA SER A 339 -21.88 -9.27 -2.92
C SER A 339 -23.19 -8.47 -2.78
N ARG A 340 -24.18 -8.97 -2.06
CA ARG A 340 -25.43 -8.26 -1.77
C ARG A 340 -25.28 -7.01 -0.89
N ILE A 341 -24.11 -6.81 -0.28
CA ILE A 341 -23.79 -5.55 0.42
C ILE A 341 -23.70 -4.37 -0.57
N PHE A 342 -23.33 -4.65 -1.82
CA PHE A 342 -23.10 -3.63 -2.86
C PHE A 342 -24.05 -3.73 -4.05
N ILE A 343 -24.73 -4.86 -4.22
CA ILE A 343 -25.57 -5.19 -5.38
C ILE A 343 -26.97 -5.55 -4.87
N ASN A 344 -28.00 -5.00 -5.53
CA ASN A 344 -29.39 -5.32 -5.17
C ASN A 344 -29.72 -6.79 -5.47
N ALA A 345 -30.64 -7.37 -4.71
CA ALA A 345 -30.96 -8.80 -4.80
C ALA A 345 -31.67 -9.20 -6.12
N ASP A 346 -32.29 -8.25 -6.80
CA ASP A 346 -32.96 -8.39 -8.10
C ASP A 346 -31.97 -8.41 -9.29
N GLU A 347 -30.75 -7.89 -9.13
CA GLU A 347 -29.70 -7.90 -10.15
C GLU A 347 -28.97 -9.25 -10.20
N THR A 348 -29.68 -10.30 -10.57
CA THR A 348 -29.17 -11.69 -10.50
C THR A 348 -27.94 -11.95 -11.34
N LEU A 349 -27.84 -11.34 -12.54
CA LEU A 349 -26.68 -11.47 -13.42
C LEU A 349 -25.43 -10.83 -12.79
N VAL A 350 -25.56 -9.62 -12.26
CA VAL A 350 -24.45 -8.88 -11.64
C VAL A 350 -23.96 -9.62 -10.41
N LEU A 351 -24.87 -10.19 -9.60
CA LEU A 351 -24.54 -11.04 -8.44
C LEU A 351 -23.77 -12.29 -8.86
N ALA A 352 -24.23 -13.00 -9.89
CA ALA A 352 -23.58 -14.20 -10.39
C ALA A 352 -22.16 -13.89 -10.93
N GLN A 353 -22.01 -12.82 -11.69
CA GLN A 353 -20.73 -12.36 -12.21
C GLN A 353 -19.79 -11.92 -11.07
N SER A 354 -20.29 -11.17 -10.08
CA SER A 354 -19.49 -10.77 -8.92
C SER A 354 -18.98 -11.99 -8.12
N HIS A 355 -19.84 -12.98 -7.92
CA HIS A 355 -19.46 -14.24 -7.29
C HIS A 355 -18.39 -15.00 -8.11
N GLN A 356 -18.57 -15.11 -9.43
CA GLN A 356 -17.57 -15.69 -10.33
C GLN A 356 -16.23 -14.97 -10.21
N PHE A 357 -16.22 -13.62 -10.21
CA PHE A 357 -15.01 -12.83 -10.04
C PHE A 357 -14.31 -13.15 -8.72
N LEU A 358 -15.05 -13.17 -7.60
CA LEU A 358 -14.51 -13.45 -6.27
C LEU A 358 -13.93 -14.86 -6.17
N VAL A 359 -14.62 -15.88 -6.67
CA VAL A 359 -14.16 -17.28 -6.61
C VAL A 359 -12.93 -17.48 -7.48
N LEU A 360 -12.92 -16.97 -8.72
CA LEU A 360 -11.77 -17.12 -9.62
C LEU A 360 -10.53 -16.38 -9.07
N ASN A 361 -10.68 -15.20 -8.49
CA ASN A 361 -9.53 -14.53 -7.84
C ASN A 361 -9.09 -15.29 -6.59
N ALA A 362 -10.02 -15.77 -5.77
CA ALA A 362 -9.70 -16.46 -4.53
C ALA A 362 -8.96 -17.80 -4.78
N ALA A 363 -9.24 -18.48 -5.88
CA ALA A 363 -8.50 -19.68 -6.28
C ALA A 363 -7.00 -19.42 -6.50
N PHE A 364 -6.61 -18.16 -6.75
CA PHE A 364 -5.22 -17.74 -6.97
C PHE A 364 -4.68 -16.83 -5.86
N TYR A 365 -5.30 -16.81 -4.69
CA TYR A 365 -4.82 -16.00 -3.58
C TYR A 365 -3.48 -16.50 -3.00
N PHE A 366 -3.14 -17.76 -3.17
CA PHE A 366 -1.81 -18.23 -2.78
C PHE A 366 -0.69 -17.67 -3.66
N PRO A 367 -0.77 -17.65 -5.01
CA PRO A 367 0.11 -16.83 -5.84
C PRO A 367 0.19 -15.36 -5.40
N LEU A 368 -0.94 -14.71 -5.10
CA LEU A 368 -0.93 -13.34 -4.57
C LEU A 368 -0.15 -13.22 -3.25
N ALA A 369 -0.31 -14.20 -2.34
CA ALA A 369 0.47 -14.26 -1.11
C ALA A 369 1.97 -14.35 -1.39
N LEU A 370 2.38 -15.21 -2.34
CA LEU A 370 3.78 -15.34 -2.75
C LEU A 370 4.33 -14.05 -3.33
N VAL A 371 3.60 -13.41 -4.24
CA VAL A 371 3.99 -12.09 -4.79
C VAL A 371 4.30 -11.12 -3.66
N ASN A 372 3.40 -10.95 -2.68
CA ASN A 372 3.60 -10.01 -1.58
C ASN A 372 4.77 -10.44 -0.68
N ILE A 373 4.80 -11.69 -0.23
CA ILE A 373 5.82 -12.19 0.70
C ILE A 373 7.21 -12.11 0.08
N VAL A 374 7.39 -12.65 -1.12
CA VAL A 374 8.71 -12.74 -1.77
C VAL A 374 9.21 -11.37 -2.21
N ARG A 375 8.35 -10.55 -2.81
CA ARG A 375 8.68 -9.19 -3.26
C ARG A 375 9.19 -8.33 -2.11
N PHE A 376 8.43 -8.24 -1.04
CA PHE A 376 8.78 -7.41 0.11
C PHE A 376 9.99 -7.96 0.87
N LEU A 377 10.18 -9.29 0.89
CA LEU A 377 11.40 -9.89 1.43
C LEU A 377 12.64 -9.49 0.63
N ILE A 378 12.58 -9.57 -0.71
CA ILE A 378 13.66 -9.12 -1.61
C ILE A 378 13.96 -7.64 -1.38
N GLN A 379 12.93 -6.80 -1.23
CA GLN A 379 13.09 -5.39 -0.90
C GLN A 379 13.79 -5.20 0.45
N GLY A 380 13.33 -5.90 1.50
CA GLY A 380 13.95 -5.88 2.83
C GLY A 380 15.42 -6.28 2.80
N MET A 381 15.79 -7.23 1.95
CA MET A 381 17.20 -7.60 1.72
C MET A 381 18.02 -6.50 1.02
N GLY A 382 17.40 -5.40 0.55
CA GLY A 382 18.08 -4.29 -0.10
C GLY A 382 18.09 -4.33 -1.63
N PHE A 383 17.32 -5.24 -2.25
CA PHE A 383 17.25 -5.40 -3.70
C PHE A 383 15.97 -4.83 -4.31
N SER A 384 15.55 -3.62 -3.91
CA SER A 384 14.27 -3.02 -4.32
C SER A 384 14.10 -2.83 -5.84
N ARG A 385 15.18 -2.83 -6.62
CA ARG A 385 15.09 -2.76 -8.09
C ARG A 385 14.35 -3.94 -8.71
N PHE A 386 14.40 -5.12 -8.11
CA PHE A 386 13.65 -6.29 -8.56
C PHE A 386 12.14 -6.12 -8.38
N ALA A 387 11.72 -5.27 -7.45
CA ALA A 387 10.31 -4.98 -7.25
C ALA A 387 9.66 -4.26 -8.44
N ILE A 388 10.40 -3.35 -9.10
CA ILE A 388 9.92 -2.69 -10.32
C ILE A 388 9.68 -3.75 -11.41
N LEU A 389 10.65 -4.65 -11.61
CA LEU A 389 10.52 -5.70 -12.63
C LEU A 389 9.31 -6.59 -12.38
N ALA A 390 9.05 -6.97 -11.13
CA ALA A 390 7.84 -7.71 -10.79
C ALA A 390 6.57 -6.93 -11.14
N GLY A 391 6.52 -5.62 -10.83
CA GLY A 391 5.42 -4.74 -11.24
C GLY A 391 5.24 -4.66 -12.75
N VAL A 392 6.34 -4.61 -13.51
CA VAL A 392 6.30 -4.63 -14.99
C VAL A 392 5.73 -5.97 -15.49
N PHE A 393 6.14 -7.12 -14.93
CA PHE A 393 5.57 -8.42 -15.29
C PHE A 393 4.08 -8.48 -15.01
N GLU A 394 3.61 -7.95 -13.87
CA GLU A 394 2.18 -7.85 -13.58
C GLU A 394 1.44 -6.97 -14.59
N MET A 395 1.99 -5.80 -14.91
CA MET A 395 1.40 -4.87 -15.87
C MET A 395 1.31 -5.51 -17.26
N VAL A 396 2.38 -6.16 -17.73
CA VAL A 396 2.42 -6.85 -19.03
C VAL A 396 1.38 -7.96 -19.07
N ALA A 397 1.27 -8.79 -18.02
CA ALA A 397 0.28 -9.86 -17.96
C ALA A 397 -1.15 -9.31 -17.97
N ARG A 398 -1.46 -8.27 -17.19
CA ARG A 398 -2.79 -7.63 -17.21
C ARG A 398 -3.11 -7.01 -18.57
N THR A 399 -2.13 -6.37 -19.21
CA THR A 399 -2.29 -5.79 -20.55
C THR A 399 -2.56 -6.87 -21.59
N LEU A 400 -1.78 -7.96 -21.56
CA LEU A 400 -1.96 -9.08 -22.47
C LEU A 400 -3.35 -9.70 -22.32
N VAL A 401 -3.76 -9.98 -21.08
CA VAL A 401 -5.09 -10.54 -20.83
C VAL A 401 -6.19 -9.55 -21.23
N GLY A 402 -6.08 -8.29 -20.85
CA GLY A 402 -7.08 -7.27 -21.16
C GLY A 402 -7.24 -7.02 -22.65
N VAL A 403 -6.14 -6.90 -23.39
CA VAL A 403 -6.18 -6.53 -24.82
C VAL A 403 -6.42 -7.73 -25.73
N VAL A 404 -5.89 -8.92 -25.40
CA VAL A 404 -5.95 -10.08 -26.26
C VAL A 404 -7.03 -11.06 -25.83
N PHE A 405 -7.07 -11.44 -24.54
CA PHE A 405 -7.94 -12.51 -24.08
C PHE A 405 -9.36 -12.04 -23.71
N VAL A 406 -9.53 -10.82 -23.22
CA VAL A 406 -10.87 -10.29 -22.89
C VAL A 406 -11.77 -10.18 -24.13
N PRO A 407 -11.30 -9.71 -25.30
CA PRO A 407 -12.13 -9.71 -26.52
C PRO A 407 -12.54 -11.12 -26.99
N ILE A 408 -11.76 -12.16 -26.68
CA ILE A 408 -12.01 -13.54 -27.14
C ILE A 408 -12.88 -14.30 -26.13
N PHE A 409 -12.57 -14.23 -24.86
CA PHE A 409 -13.18 -15.04 -23.79
C PHE A 409 -14.10 -14.25 -22.86
N GLY A 410 -14.27 -12.95 -23.11
CA GLY A 410 -15.20 -12.08 -22.37
C GLY A 410 -14.87 -11.97 -20.89
N TYR A 411 -15.93 -11.99 -20.08
CA TYR A 411 -15.89 -11.73 -18.64
C TYR A 411 -14.97 -12.69 -17.85
N SER A 412 -14.94 -13.95 -18.22
CA SER A 412 -14.07 -14.95 -17.55
C SER A 412 -12.59 -14.61 -17.68
N ALA A 413 -12.16 -14.11 -18.85
CA ALA A 413 -10.79 -13.62 -19.03
C ALA A 413 -10.51 -12.37 -18.17
N ALA A 414 -11.45 -11.46 -18.08
CA ALA A 414 -11.31 -10.28 -17.20
C ALA A 414 -11.12 -10.67 -15.73
N CYS A 415 -11.85 -11.68 -15.24
CA CYS A 415 -11.68 -12.23 -13.90
C CYS A 415 -10.28 -12.84 -13.66
N LEU A 416 -9.68 -13.43 -14.69
CA LEU A 416 -8.37 -14.09 -14.59
C LEU A 416 -7.18 -13.16 -14.84
N ALA A 417 -7.41 -11.90 -15.17
CA ALA A 417 -6.34 -10.94 -15.46
C ALA A 417 -5.40 -10.68 -14.27
N SER A 418 -5.95 -10.50 -13.07
CA SER A 418 -5.16 -10.37 -11.85
C SER A 418 -4.49 -11.69 -11.43
N PRO A 419 -5.18 -12.85 -11.40
CA PRO A 419 -4.55 -14.16 -11.23
C PRO A 419 -3.36 -14.41 -12.15
N ALA A 420 -3.51 -14.16 -13.44
CA ALA A 420 -2.43 -14.31 -14.40
C ALA A 420 -1.23 -13.41 -14.08
N ALA A 421 -1.50 -12.15 -13.68
CA ALA A 421 -0.46 -11.22 -13.30
C ALA A 421 0.34 -11.71 -12.07
N TRP A 422 -0.33 -12.27 -11.07
CA TRP A 422 0.34 -12.82 -9.89
C TRP A 422 1.24 -14.00 -10.22
N VAL A 423 0.74 -14.95 -11.00
CA VAL A 423 1.54 -16.11 -11.46
C VAL A 423 2.74 -15.66 -12.28
N PHE A 424 2.56 -14.68 -13.17
CA PHE A 424 3.64 -14.15 -13.99
C PHE A 424 4.72 -13.45 -13.15
N ALA A 425 4.31 -12.70 -12.13
CA ALA A 425 5.23 -12.07 -11.19
C ALA A 425 5.99 -13.11 -10.35
N ASP A 426 5.33 -14.19 -9.91
CA ASP A 426 5.96 -15.27 -9.14
C ASP A 426 7.01 -16.03 -9.93
N CYS A 427 6.77 -16.27 -11.23
CA CYS A 427 7.76 -16.88 -12.13
C CYS A 427 9.08 -16.10 -12.16
N PHE A 428 9.02 -14.77 -11.96
CA PHE A 428 10.21 -13.93 -11.85
C PHE A 428 10.73 -13.83 -10.41
N LEU A 429 9.84 -13.60 -9.43
CA LEU A 429 10.21 -13.30 -8.05
C LEU A 429 10.88 -14.48 -7.34
N ILE A 430 10.41 -15.71 -7.60
CA ILE A 430 10.97 -16.90 -6.94
C ILE A 430 12.44 -17.12 -7.32
N PRO A 431 12.83 -17.18 -8.61
CA PRO A 431 14.24 -17.23 -8.99
C PRO A 431 15.05 -16.02 -8.49
N ALA A 432 14.47 -14.81 -8.57
CA ALA A 432 15.11 -13.59 -8.09
C ALA A 432 15.45 -13.65 -6.59
N PHE A 433 14.57 -14.23 -5.76
CA PHE A 433 14.84 -14.41 -4.34
C PHE A 433 16.09 -15.29 -4.11
N PHE A 434 16.18 -16.44 -4.78
CA PHE A 434 17.32 -17.32 -4.61
C PHE A 434 18.63 -16.67 -5.09
N TRP A 435 18.56 -15.90 -6.17
CA TRP A 435 19.72 -15.14 -6.66
C TRP A 435 20.15 -14.07 -5.64
N CYS A 436 19.21 -13.26 -5.13
CA CYS A 436 19.49 -12.23 -4.11
C CYS A 436 20.04 -12.85 -2.83
N TYR A 437 19.47 -13.96 -2.39
CA TYR A 437 19.89 -14.70 -1.21
C TYR A 437 21.35 -15.18 -1.36
N LYS A 438 21.66 -15.85 -2.48
CA LYS A 438 23.03 -16.34 -2.77
C LYS A 438 24.03 -15.19 -2.84
N LYS A 439 23.64 -14.06 -3.42
CA LYS A 439 24.48 -12.87 -3.49
C LYS A 439 24.81 -12.31 -2.11
N LEU A 440 23.83 -12.23 -1.19
CA LEU A 440 24.09 -11.81 0.19
C LEU A 440 25.04 -12.77 0.92
N GLU A 441 24.82 -14.07 0.76
CA GLU A 441 25.66 -15.11 1.39
C GLU A 441 27.12 -15.04 0.93
N GLN A 442 27.34 -14.77 -0.39
CA GLN A 442 28.68 -14.68 -0.98
C GLN A 442 29.42 -13.38 -0.60
N THR A 443 28.69 -12.27 -0.51
CA THR A 443 29.33 -10.96 -0.33
C THR A 443 29.81 -10.74 1.10
N LYS A 444 29.32 -11.53 2.09
CA LYS A 444 29.58 -11.32 3.55
C LYS A 444 29.57 -9.84 3.95
N LEU A 445 28.83 -9.03 3.16
CA LEU A 445 28.82 -7.60 3.33
C LEU A 445 28.07 -7.28 4.62
N PRO A 446 28.70 -6.56 5.57
CA PRO A 446 27.96 -5.71 6.46
C PRO A 446 27.29 -4.65 5.56
N VAL A 447 25.98 -4.75 5.39
CA VAL A 447 25.19 -3.74 4.68
C VAL A 447 25.24 -2.40 5.42
#